data_3b485a93f0765fb9eabb7dce4a9dab4d
#
_entry.id   3b485a93f0765fb9eabb7dce4a9dab4d
#
_cell.length_a   1.000
_cell.length_b   1.000
_cell.length_c   1.000
_cell.angle_alpha   90.00
_cell.angle_beta   90.00
_cell.angle_gamma   90.00
#
_symmetry.space_group_name_H-M   'P 1'
#
loop_
_entity.id
_entity.type
_entity.pdbx_description
1 polymer ?
#
loop_
_entity_poly.entity_id
_entity_poly.type
_entity_poly.pdbx_seq_one_letter_code
_entity_poly.pdbx_strand_id
1 'polypeptide(L)'
;HEWDFNFQGSVLLLHAVNISGFWARETTLVPEDGLNLNRIFQDQEPVSSLSYQIRSVIESQVFSVSDFLIDLHSGNREELLTPHGYYSLRANPEVVEKSYQMLQASGTPIIYQSQDRGNLYHAASVDYGLPSILLEQGENGTCLPEDVLAMKESVKQVARYLFEGTMPYYKQAPLIFDDSYYLTCQRSGCWMCFVRPNQTVQAGQVIGEICDIYGNILEKVTAKEDGLVLYQKATLVVHQGEVLLAVASKKPGSYQTSEREAHD
;
A
#
# COMPACT_ATOMS: atom_id res chain seq x y z
N HIS A 1 22.35 13.23 -6.65
CA HIS A 1 21.31 12.44 -7.32
C HIS A 1 22.00 11.47 -8.27
N GLU A 2 21.99 10.19 -7.90
CA GLU A 2 22.66 9.14 -8.69
C GLU A 2 21.62 8.46 -9.60
N TRP A 3 21.05 9.21 -10.54
CA TRP A 3 20.39 8.60 -11.69
C TRP A 3 21.47 8.12 -12.65
N ASP A 4 21.50 6.84 -12.97
CA ASP A 4 22.47 6.20 -13.87
C ASP A 4 21.92 6.10 -15.31
N PHE A 5 20.91 6.88 -15.63
CA PHE A 5 20.28 6.95 -16.95
C PHE A 5 20.05 8.40 -17.38
N ASN A 6 19.88 8.61 -18.70
CA ASN A 6 19.68 9.92 -19.26
C ASN A 6 18.25 10.42 -18.96
N PHE A 7 18.15 11.38 -18.06
CA PHE A 7 16.91 11.90 -17.55
C PHE A 7 16.63 13.27 -18.14
N GLN A 8 15.51 13.39 -18.87
CA GLN A 8 15.01 14.67 -19.38
C GLN A 8 13.65 14.98 -18.73
N GLY A 9 13.64 15.81 -17.72
CA GLY A 9 12.44 16.17 -16.98
C GLY A 9 12.74 16.74 -15.61
N SER A 10 11.76 16.72 -14.73
CA SER A 10 11.89 17.16 -13.34
C SER A 10 11.30 16.15 -12.39
N VAL A 11 11.88 16.02 -11.21
CA VAL A 11 11.33 15.25 -10.11
C VAL A 11 11.00 16.20 -8.96
N LEU A 12 9.75 16.18 -8.53
CA LEU A 12 9.33 16.83 -7.30
C LEU A 12 9.31 15.79 -6.19
N LEU A 13 10.10 15.99 -5.14
CA LEU A 13 10.22 15.09 -4.01
C LEU A 13 9.66 15.73 -2.75
N LEU A 14 8.57 15.17 -2.21
CA LEU A 14 8.01 15.53 -0.90
C LEU A 14 8.52 14.51 0.13
N HIS A 15 9.43 14.93 1.00
CA HIS A 15 10.08 14.04 1.97
C HIS A 15 9.16 13.55 3.09
N ALA A 16 8.28 14.43 3.58
CA ALA A 16 7.31 14.10 4.61
C ALA A 16 6.10 15.03 4.45
N VAL A 17 4.97 14.48 4.10
CA VAL A 17 3.74 15.26 3.86
C VAL A 17 3.10 15.67 5.19
N ASN A 18 3.01 14.77 6.16
CA ASN A 18 2.53 15.03 7.52
C ASN A 18 3.72 15.21 8.47
N ILE A 19 4.37 16.38 8.43
CA ILE A 19 5.59 16.63 9.21
C ILE A 19 5.35 16.67 10.72
N SER A 20 4.20 17.19 11.15
CA SER A 20 3.82 17.21 12.58
C SER A 20 3.54 15.82 13.10
N GLY A 21 2.83 14.98 12.33
CA GLY A 21 2.64 13.56 12.64
C GLY A 21 3.94 12.80 12.74
N PHE A 22 4.88 13.04 11.80
CA PHE A 22 6.20 12.42 11.83
C PHE A 22 6.94 12.70 13.15
N TRP A 23 7.00 13.96 13.59
CA TRP A 23 7.65 14.30 14.86
C TRP A 23 6.87 13.86 16.10
N ALA A 24 5.54 13.83 16.02
CA ALA A 24 4.69 13.32 17.08
C ALA A 24 4.70 11.79 17.19
N ARG A 25 5.30 11.09 16.23
CA ARG A 25 5.23 9.62 16.06
C ARG A 25 3.80 9.12 15.86
N GLU A 26 2.97 9.96 15.28
CA GLU A 26 1.63 9.60 14.87
C GLU A 26 1.66 9.02 13.46
N THR A 27 1.26 7.77 13.32
CA THR A 27 1.44 7.02 12.06
C THR A 27 0.34 7.24 11.05
N THR A 28 -0.83 7.69 11.48
CA THR A 28 -2.02 7.76 10.63
C THR A 28 -2.71 9.11 10.62
N LEU A 29 -2.61 9.87 11.68
CA LEU A 29 -3.39 11.09 11.87
C LEU A 29 -2.50 12.34 11.79
N VAL A 30 -3.10 13.45 11.37
CA VAL A 30 -2.53 14.78 11.55
C VAL A 30 -2.88 15.24 12.97
N PRO A 31 -1.88 15.47 13.87
CA PRO A 31 -2.15 15.72 15.29
C PRO A 31 -3.03 16.93 15.57
N GLU A 32 -2.98 17.95 14.72
CA GLU A 32 -3.68 19.21 14.89
C GLU A 32 -5.20 19.10 14.69
N ASP A 33 -5.66 18.13 13.91
CA ASP A 33 -7.08 17.96 13.60
C ASP A 33 -7.61 16.54 13.75
N GLY A 34 -6.72 15.57 14.01
CA GLY A 34 -7.08 14.18 14.24
C GLY A 34 -7.57 13.44 12.98
N LEU A 35 -7.34 13.98 11.78
CA LEU A 35 -7.79 13.38 10.53
C LEU A 35 -6.67 12.52 9.91
N ASN A 36 -7.07 11.44 9.25
CA ASN A 36 -6.17 10.66 8.42
C ASN A 36 -6.05 11.31 7.04
N LEU A 37 -4.91 11.93 6.76
CA LEU A 37 -4.67 12.65 5.51
C LEU A 37 -4.91 11.76 4.28
N ASN A 38 -4.57 10.47 4.36
CA ASN A 38 -4.77 9.54 3.24
C ASN A 38 -6.19 8.92 3.19
N ARG A 39 -7.20 9.60 3.74
CA ARG A 39 -8.62 9.22 3.65
C ARG A 39 -9.52 10.37 3.20
N ILE A 40 -8.99 11.59 3.10
CA ILE A 40 -9.78 12.81 2.86
C ILE A 40 -9.67 13.36 1.43
N PHE A 41 -8.86 12.75 0.55
CA PHE A 41 -8.60 13.32 -0.78
C PHE A 41 -9.84 13.40 -1.68
N GLN A 42 -10.89 12.62 -1.42
CA GLN A 42 -12.15 12.66 -2.17
C GLN A 42 -13.34 13.13 -1.33
N ASP A 43 -13.10 13.74 -0.17
CA ASP A 43 -14.14 14.33 0.66
C ASP A 43 -14.58 15.70 0.13
N GLN A 44 -15.82 16.09 0.41
CA GLN A 44 -16.38 17.38 0.03
C GLN A 44 -16.45 18.38 1.20
N GLU A 45 -15.73 18.15 2.28
CA GLU A 45 -15.76 18.99 3.48
C GLU A 45 -14.98 20.31 3.29
N PRO A 46 -15.39 21.39 3.97
CA PRO A 46 -14.76 22.71 3.82
C PRO A 46 -13.37 22.77 4.45
N VAL A 47 -12.47 23.47 3.78
CA VAL A 47 -11.02 23.60 3.98
C VAL A 47 -10.66 24.40 5.26
N SER A 48 -11.09 23.99 6.45
CA SER A 48 -10.77 24.73 7.67
C SER A 48 -9.68 24.09 8.55
N SER A 49 -9.36 22.81 8.34
CA SER A 49 -8.34 22.10 9.13
C SER A 49 -7.01 21.98 8.40
N LEU A 50 -5.93 21.65 9.12
CA LEU A 50 -4.60 21.51 8.55
C LEU A 50 -4.54 20.41 7.49
N SER A 51 -5.19 19.27 7.73
CA SER A 51 -5.26 18.17 6.76
C SER A 51 -5.82 18.61 5.40
N TYR A 52 -6.93 19.37 5.40
CA TYR A 52 -7.50 19.88 4.14
C TYR A 52 -6.64 20.96 3.50
N GLN A 53 -5.91 21.77 4.29
CA GLN A 53 -4.95 22.73 3.74
C GLN A 53 -3.78 22.01 3.06
N ILE A 54 -3.22 20.96 3.69
CA ILE A 54 -2.18 20.13 3.08
C ILE A 54 -2.69 19.50 1.78
N ARG A 55 -3.89 18.90 1.80
CA ARG A 55 -4.54 18.37 0.61
C ARG A 55 -4.64 19.40 -0.50
N SER A 56 -5.16 20.59 -0.20
CA SER A 56 -5.34 21.68 -1.18
C SER A 56 -4.00 22.11 -1.83
N VAL A 57 -2.91 22.14 -1.05
CA VAL A 57 -1.57 22.42 -1.57
C VAL A 57 -1.09 21.30 -2.50
N ILE A 58 -1.28 20.04 -2.12
CA ILE A 58 -0.91 18.89 -2.95
C ILE A 58 -1.69 18.92 -4.28
N GLU A 59 -3.00 19.12 -4.23
CA GLU A 59 -3.84 19.16 -5.43
C GLU A 59 -3.46 20.33 -6.35
N SER A 60 -3.27 21.53 -5.80
CA SER A 60 -3.01 22.73 -6.59
C SER A 60 -1.57 22.90 -7.05
N GLN A 61 -0.58 22.40 -6.31
CA GLN A 61 0.83 22.64 -6.58
C GLN A 61 1.63 21.39 -6.97
N VAL A 62 1.11 20.20 -6.70
CA VAL A 62 1.75 18.93 -7.07
C VAL A 62 1.02 18.28 -8.23
N PHE A 63 -0.27 17.96 -8.08
CA PHE A 63 -1.00 17.28 -9.15
C PHE A 63 -1.05 18.12 -10.44
N SER A 64 -1.25 19.44 -10.32
CA SER A 64 -1.39 20.34 -11.48
C SER A 64 -0.13 20.49 -12.35
N VAL A 65 1.05 20.09 -11.85
CA VAL A 65 2.34 20.22 -12.55
C VAL A 65 3.02 18.89 -12.80
N SER A 66 2.41 17.78 -12.40
CA SER A 66 2.98 16.44 -12.51
C SER A 66 2.35 15.66 -13.66
N ASP A 67 3.14 14.84 -14.32
CA ASP A 67 2.67 13.87 -15.32
C ASP A 67 2.43 12.48 -14.72
N PHE A 68 3.10 12.16 -13.60
CA PHE A 68 3.05 10.87 -12.89
C PHE A 68 3.21 11.07 -11.39
N LEU A 69 2.68 10.15 -10.60
CA LEU A 69 2.81 10.17 -9.15
C LEU A 69 3.20 8.81 -8.58
N ILE A 70 4.13 8.82 -7.63
CA ILE A 70 4.47 7.65 -6.82
C ILE A 70 4.27 8.03 -5.35
N ASP A 71 3.32 7.38 -4.69
CA ASP A 71 3.06 7.52 -3.26
C ASP A 71 3.86 6.45 -2.51
N LEU A 72 4.72 6.86 -1.57
CA LEU A 72 5.64 5.97 -0.87
C LEU A 72 5.19 5.76 0.56
N HIS A 73 4.91 4.51 0.90
CA HIS A 73 4.45 4.07 2.21
C HIS A 73 5.36 2.99 2.79
N SER A 74 5.25 2.79 4.11
CA SER A 74 5.83 1.67 4.83
C SER A 74 4.90 1.23 5.96
N GLY A 75 5.07 0.00 6.47
CA GLY A 75 4.38 -0.47 7.64
C GLY A 75 4.60 0.43 8.86
N ASN A 76 3.56 0.66 9.63
CA ASN A 76 3.65 1.45 10.86
C ASN A 76 4.44 0.70 11.96
N ARG A 77 4.57 1.31 13.15
CA ARG A 77 5.41 0.79 14.25
C ARG A 77 5.10 -0.63 14.71
N GLU A 78 3.93 -1.15 14.37
CA GLU A 78 3.43 -2.45 14.81
C GLU A 78 2.98 -3.31 13.62
N GLU A 79 3.56 -3.09 12.45
CA GLU A 79 3.22 -3.81 11.23
C GLU A 79 4.44 -4.44 10.57
N LEU A 80 4.36 -5.76 10.41
CA LEU A 80 5.18 -6.49 9.45
C LEU A 80 4.40 -6.55 8.14
N LEU A 81 5.04 -6.28 7.01
CA LEU A 81 4.39 -6.33 5.71
C LEU A 81 5.22 -7.06 4.65
N THR A 82 4.52 -7.57 3.66
CA THR A 82 5.12 -8.02 2.40
C THR A 82 5.21 -6.81 1.45
N PRO A 83 6.34 -6.58 0.77
CA PRO A 83 6.40 -5.54 -0.25
C PRO A 83 5.33 -5.72 -1.32
N HIS A 84 4.56 -4.66 -1.58
CA HIS A 84 3.48 -4.68 -2.56
C HIS A 84 3.17 -3.27 -3.07
N GLY A 85 2.37 -3.19 -4.12
CA GLY A 85 1.96 -1.89 -4.65
C GLY A 85 0.51 -1.88 -5.09
N TYR A 86 -0.07 -0.68 -5.11
CA TYR A 86 -1.47 -0.45 -5.46
C TYR A 86 -1.60 0.48 -6.66
N TYR A 87 -2.66 0.27 -7.45
CA TYR A 87 -3.15 1.24 -8.40
C TYR A 87 -4.68 1.21 -8.46
N SER A 88 -5.30 2.29 -8.96
CA SER A 88 -6.75 2.42 -9.02
C SER A 88 -7.32 1.86 -10.31
N LEU A 89 -8.31 0.96 -10.21
CA LEU A 89 -9.12 0.53 -11.37
C LEU A 89 -10.24 1.52 -11.74
N ARG A 90 -10.40 2.62 -10.99
CA ARG A 90 -11.52 3.56 -11.15
C ARG A 90 -11.21 4.71 -12.10
N ALA A 91 -9.95 4.87 -12.49
CA ALA A 91 -9.52 5.90 -13.43
C ALA A 91 -9.93 5.54 -14.88
N ASN A 92 -9.68 6.44 -15.82
CA ASN A 92 -9.87 6.13 -17.22
C ASN A 92 -8.89 5.03 -17.68
N PRO A 93 -9.20 4.28 -18.76
CA PRO A 93 -8.40 3.11 -19.17
C PRO A 93 -6.92 3.41 -19.43
N GLU A 94 -6.57 4.59 -19.96
CA GLU A 94 -5.18 4.98 -20.25
C GLU A 94 -4.38 5.19 -18.96
N VAL A 95 -4.99 5.82 -17.96
CA VAL A 95 -4.39 6.02 -16.63
C VAL A 95 -4.23 4.68 -15.91
N VAL A 96 -5.25 3.81 -15.97
CA VAL A 96 -5.20 2.46 -15.39
C VAL A 96 -4.04 1.66 -15.97
N GLU A 97 -3.94 1.60 -17.30
CA GLU A 97 -2.89 0.87 -18.00
C GLU A 97 -1.50 1.43 -17.67
N LYS A 98 -1.33 2.76 -17.70
CA LYS A 98 -0.04 3.38 -17.37
C LYS A 98 0.35 3.14 -15.92
N SER A 99 -0.57 3.24 -14.97
CA SER A 99 -0.32 2.94 -13.56
C SER A 99 0.07 1.48 -13.35
N TYR A 100 -0.58 0.55 -14.04
CA TYR A 100 -0.20 -0.86 -14.01
C TYR A 100 1.23 -1.08 -14.54
N GLN A 101 1.59 -0.47 -15.67
CA GLN A 101 2.95 -0.52 -16.23
C GLN A 101 3.99 0.08 -15.28
N MET A 102 3.68 1.16 -14.56
CA MET A 102 4.55 1.72 -13.52
C MET A 102 4.80 0.71 -12.38
N LEU A 103 3.77 0.00 -11.92
CA LEU A 103 3.96 -1.07 -10.92
C LEU A 103 4.77 -2.24 -11.46
N GLN A 104 4.55 -2.66 -12.70
CA GLN A 104 5.39 -3.68 -13.33
C GLN A 104 6.86 -3.21 -13.37
N ALA A 105 7.10 -1.96 -13.74
CA ALA A 105 8.44 -1.39 -13.77
C ALA A 105 9.09 -1.29 -12.38
N SER A 106 8.34 -1.11 -11.32
CA SER A 106 8.86 -1.03 -9.95
C SER A 106 9.51 -2.33 -9.46
N GLY A 107 9.14 -3.48 -10.05
CA GLY A 107 9.58 -4.79 -9.60
C GLY A 107 8.94 -5.28 -8.31
N THR A 108 7.87 -4.62 -7.85
CA THR A 108 7.13 -5.09 -6.66
C THR A 108 6.62 -6.52 -6.89
N PRO A 109 6.77 -7.44 -5.92
CA PRO A 109 6.36 -8.84 -6.09
C PRO A 109 4.84 -9.03 -6.11
N ILE A 110 4.09 -8.06 -5.59
CA ILE A 110 2.63 -8.12 -5.48
C ILE A 110 2.03 -6.83 -5.98
N ILE A 111 1.02 -6.93 -6.84
CA ILE A 111 0.23 -5.82 -7.34
C ILE A 111 -1.21 -5.99 -6.90
N TYR A 112 -1.75 -4.98 -6.22
CA TYR A 112 -3.14 -4.94 -5.80
C TYR A 112 -3.96 -3.97 -6.65
N GLN A 113 -5.02 -4.49 -7.26
CA GLN A 113 -5.96 -3.73 -8.10
C GLN A 113 -7.05 -3.13 -7.22
N SER A 114 -6.91 -1.86 -6.84
CA SER A 114 -7.80 -1.23 -5.88
C SER A 114 -9.01 -0.56 -6.51
N GLN A 115 -10.15 -0.69 -5.84
CA GLN A 115 -11.38 0.05 -6.12
C GLN A 115 -11.77 1.00 -4.98
N ASP A 116 -10.88 1.21 -4.00
CA ASP A 116 -11.10 2.09 -2.86
C ASP A 116 -11.25 3.57 -3.25
N ARG A 117 -11.46 4.43 -2.25
CA ARG A 117 -11.56 5.88 -2.39
C ARG A 117 -10.85 6.58 -1.23
N GLY A 118 -10.64 7.87 -1.40
CA GLY A 118 -10.14 8.76 -0.34
C GLY A 118 -8.63 8.80 -0.18
N ASN A 119 -7.89 7.92 -0.85
CA ASN A 119 -6.43 7.90 -0.83
C ASN A 119 -5.85 8.89 -1.85
N LEU A 120 -4.63 9.36 -1.61
CA LEU A 120 -3.94 10.31 -2.46
C LEU A 120 -3.80 9.80 -3.91
N TYR A 121 -3.27 8.59 -4.11
CA TYR A 121 -3.08 8.04 -5.45
C TYR A 121 -4.40 7.77 -6.20
N HIS A 122 -5.49 7.47 -5.47
CA HIS A 122 -6.83 7.36 -6.09
C HIS A 122 -7.31 8.70 -6.60
N ALA A 123 -7.24 9.75 -5.78
CA ALA A 123 -7.64 11.09 -6.21
C ALA A 123 -6.81 11.55 -7.40
N ALA A 124 -5.50 11.41 -7.35
CA ALA A 124 -4.61 11.74 -8.46
C ALA A 124 -5.02 11.01 -9.76
N SER A 125 -5.28 9.70 -9.68
CA SER A 125 -5.67 8.91 -10.86
C SER A 125 -7.06 9.23 -11.38
N VAL A 126 -8.05 9.35 -10.49
CA VAL A 126 -9.48 9.42 -10.85
C VAL A 126 -9.90 10.85 -11.16
N ASP A 127 -9.53 11.81 -10.29
CA ASP A 127 -10.03 13.17 -10.36
C ASP A 127 -9.12 14.07 -11.21
N TYR A 128 -7.82 13.75 -11.30
CA TYR A 128 -6.84 14.54 -12.06
C TYR A 128 -6.30 13.82 -13.30
N GLY A 129 -6.66 12.56 -13.53
CA GLY A 129 -6.20 11.79 -14.68
C GLY A 129 -4.69 11.53 -14.68
N LEU A 130 -4.06 11.58 -13.52
CA LEU A 130 -2.63 11.44 -13.32
C LEU A 130 -2.28 9.95 -13.05
N PRO A 131 -1.55 9.24 -13.93
CA PRO A 131 -1.12 7.88 -13.64
C PRO A 131 -0.37 7.80 -12.33
N SER A 132 -0.88 7.01 -11.38
CA SER A 132 -0.43 7.04 -9.99
C SER A 132 -0.37 5.64 -9.40
N ILE A 133 0.67 5.39 -8.62
CA ILE A 133 0.86 4.15 -7.87
C ILE A 133 1.17 4.46 -6.41
N LEU A 134 0.88 3.48 -5.54
CA LEU A 134 1.36 3.45 -4.17
C LEU A 134 2.28 2.23 -4.01
N LEU A 135 3.43 2.42 -3.38
CA LEU A 135 4.37 1.35 -3.04
C LEU A 135 4.47 1.23 -1.52
N GLU A 136 4.32 0.00 -1.02
CA GLU A 136 4.51 -0.37 0.38
C GLU A 136 5.82 -1.14 0.52
N GLN A 137 6.79 -0.60 1.28
CA GLN A 137 8.10 -1.18 1.51
C GLN A 137 8.64 -0.78 2.88
N GLY A 138 9.18 -1.76 3.62
CA GLY A 138 9.66 -1.55 5.00
C GLY A 138 8.57 -1.80 6.03
N GLU A 139 8.95 -2.06 7.26
CA GLU A 139 8.08 -2.53 8.32
C GLU A 139 8.43 -1.96 9.70
N ASN A 140 7.53 -2.10 10.68
CA ASN A 140 7.72 -1.70 12.07
C ASN A 140 8.11 -0.23 12.30
N GLY A 141 7.81 0.67 11.34
CA GLY A 141 8.21 2.07 11.41
C GLY A 141 9.74 2.23 11.49
N THR A 142 10.49 1.27 10.94
CA THR A 142 11.95 1.28 10.91
C THR A 142 12.48 1.88 9.62
N CYS A 143 13.77 2.18 9.59
CA CYS A 143 14.48 2.66 8.41
C CYS A 143 15.70 1.75 8.20
N LEU A 144 15.45 0.51 7.79
CA LEU A 144 16.51 -0.44 7.52
C LEU A 144 17.17 -0.13 6.17
N PRO A 145 18.51 -0.20 6.07
CA PRO A 145 19.23 0.09 4.83
C PRO A 145 18.72 -0.71 3.62
N GLU A 146 18.38 -1.99 3.82
CA GLU A 146 17.83 -2.88 2.79
C GLU A 146 16.48 -2.40 2.26
N ASP A 147 15.57 -1.93 3.12
CA ASP A 147 14.26 -1.41 2.72
C ASP A 147 14.40 -0.09 1.96
N VAL A 148 15.28 0.79 2.43
CA VAL A 148 15.58 2.06 1.75
C VAL A 148 16.17 1.81 0.35
N LEU A 149 17.09 0.85 0.23
CA LEU A 149 17.68 0.50 -1.06
C LEU A 149 16.67 -0.13 -2.00
N ALA A 150 15.80 -1.02 -1.51
CA ALA A 150 14.75 -1.63 -2.30
C ALA A 150 13.73 -0.60 -2.79
N MET A 151 13.25 0.30 -1.92
CA MET A 151 12.34 1.39 -2.31
C MET A 151 13.00 2.33 -3.33
N LYS A 152 14.26 2.73 -3.08
CA LYS A 152 15.04 3.57 -4.01
C LYS A 152 15.15 2.91 -5.38
N GLU A 153 15.44 1.60 -5.43
CA GLU A 153 15.54 0.87 -6.70
C GLU A 153 14.19 0.80 -7.41
N SER A 154 13.10 0.52 -6.71
CA SER A 154 11.76 0.52 -7.30
C SER A 154 11.41 1.86 -7.93
N VAL A 155 11.63 2.98 -7.22
CA VAL A 155 11.39 4.34 -7.75
C VAL A 155 12.28 4.61 -8.98
N LYS A 156 13.55 4.18 -8.93
CA LYS A 156 14.51 4.35 -10.03
C LYS A 156 14.08 3.58 -11.29
N GLN A 157 13.60 2.36 -11.14
CA GLN A 157 13.12 1.56 -12.28
C GLN A 157 11.83 2.13 -12.88
N VAL A 158 10.91 2.62 -12.07
CA VAL A 158 9.73 3.35 -12.55
C VAL A 158 10.16 4.60 -13.33
N ALA A 159 11.07 5.41 -12.78
CA ALA A 159 11.57 6.60 -13.46
C ALA A 159 12.26 6.25 -14.80
N ARG A 160 13.11 5.22 -14.83
CA ARG A 160 13.73 4.74 -16.07
C ARG A 160 12.68 4.35 -17.11
N TYR A 161 11.68 3.58 -16.71
CA TYR A 161 10.56 3.23 -17.60
C TYR A 161 9.83 4.48 -18.15
N LEU A 162 9.55 5.45 -17.30
CA LEU A 162 8.83 6.66 -17.71
C LEU A 162 9.64 7.56 -18.66
N PHE A 163 10.96 7.63 -18.49
CA PHE A 163 11.84 8.52 -19.29
C PHE A 163 12.47 7.85 -20.49
N GLU A 164 12.84 6.58 -20.40
CA GLU A 164 13.51 5.85 -21.48
C GLU A 164 12.56 4.88 -22.23
N GLY A 165 11.36 4.63 -21.70
CA GLY A 165 10.43 3.65 -22.24
C GLY A 165 10.86 2.20 -22.04
N THR A 166 11.92 1.95 -21.25
CA THR A 166 12.51 0.62 -21.06
C THR A 166 11.86 -0.09 -19.88
N MET A 167 11.10 -1.15 -20.15
CA MET A 167 10.55 -2.02 -19.12
C MET A 167 11.65 -2.94 -18.57
N PRO A 168 11.96 -2.94 -17.27
CA PRO A 168 12.94 -3.84 -16.70
C PRO A 168 12.47 -5.30 -16.79
N TYR A 169 13.42 -6.21 -16.93
CA TYR A 169 13.13 -7.64 -16.91
C TYR A 169 13.22 -8.20 -15.50
N TYR A 170 12.14 -8.82 -15.04
CA TYR A 170 12.10 -9.57 -13.79
C TYR A 170 11.88 -11.06 -14.07
N LYS A 171 12.62 -11.91 -13.35
CA LYS A 171 12.54 -13.38 -13.52
C LYS A 171 11.16 -13.95 -13.20
N GLN A 172 10.43 -13.29 -12.31
CA GLN A 172 9.09 -13.70 -11.89
C GLN A 172 8.10 -12.56 -12.14
N ALA A 173 6.96 -12.89 -12.71
CA ALA A 173 5.85 -11.94 -12.81
C ALA A 173 5.27 -11.67 -11.41
N PRO A 174 4.76 -10.46 -11.15
CA PRO A 174 4.12 -10.15 -9.88
C PRO A 174 2.83 -10.96 -9.71
N LEU A 175 2.53 -11.30 -8.45
CA LEU A 175 1.21 -11.82 -8.10
C LEU A 175 0.19 -10.68 -8.14
N ILE A 176 -0.97 -10.92 -8.76
CA ILE A 176 -2.02 -9.91 -8.89
C ILE A 176 -3.22 -10.32 -8.05
N PHE A 177 -3.68 -9.39 -7.20
CA PHE A 177 -4.86 -9.53 -6.37
C PHE A 177 -5.84 -8.38 -6.63
N ASP A 178 -7.14 -8.64 -6.51
CA ASP A 178 -8.23 -7.68 -6.74
C ASP A 178 -9.26 -7.67 -5.59
N ASP A 179 -8.98 -8.42 -4.53
CA ASP A 179 -9.77 -8.44 -3.31
C ASP A 179 -8.88 -8.62 -2.08
N SER A 180 -9.38 -8.24 -0.93
CA SER A 180 -8.71 -8.43 0.35
C SER A 180 -9.71 -8.40 1.50
N TYR A 181 -9.32 -9.01 2.60
CA TYR A 181 -10.09 -8.91 3.83
C TYR A 181 -9.20 -8.63 5.03
N TYR A 182 -9.78 -7.94 5.98
CA TYR A 182 -9.15 -7.67 7.26
C TYR A 182 -9.70 -8.62 8.32
N LEU A 183 -8.80 -9.08 9.19
CA LEU A 183 -9.14 -9.83 10.38
C LEU A 183 -8.94 -8.94 11.59
N THR A 184 -10.02 -8.71 12.31
CA THR A 184 -10.06 -7.91 13.54
C THR A 184 -10.29 -8.80 14.74
N CYS A 185 -9.69 -8.46 15.87
CA CYS A 185 -9.95 -9.19 17.11
C CYS A 185 -11.29 -8.81 17.74
N GLN A 186 -11.98 -9.81 18.29
CA GLN A 186 -13.23 -9.63 19.01
C GLN A 186 -13.00 -9.49 20.54
N ARG A 187 -11.78 -9.74 21.00
CA ARG A 187 -11.37 -9.68 22.39
C ARG A 187 -10.05 -8.94 22.53
N SER A 188 -9.89 -8.17 23.61
CA SER A 188 -8.59 -7.65 24.01
C SER A 188 -7.77 -8.75 24.70
N GLY A 189 -6.45 -8.78 24.48
CA GLY A 189 -5.57 -9.78 25.10
C GLY A 189 -4.18 -9.82 24.47
N CYS A 190 -3.50 -10.96 24.68
CA CYS A 190 -2.20 -11.24 24.10
C CYS A 190 -2.36 -11.94 22.77
N TRP A 191 -1.90 -11.30 21.70
CA TRP A 191 -1.95 -11.79 20.33
C TRP A 191 -0.80 -12.74 20.03
N MET A 192 -1.13 -13.99 19.68
CA MET A 192 -0.21 -15.03 19.25
C MET A 192 -0.45 -15.35 17.78
N CYS A 193 0.35 -14.75 16.89
CA CYS A 193 0.24 -14.97 15.46
C CYS A 193 1.02 -16.20 15.00
N PHE A 194 0.42 -17.05 14.16
CA PHE A 194 1.02 -18.29 13.66
C PHE A 194 1.48 -18.21 12.21
N VAL A 195 1.20 -17.09 11.55
CA VAL A 195 1.57 -16.83 10.14
C VAL A 195 2.47 -15.61 10.02
N ARG A 196 3.09 -15.44 8.85
CA ARG A 196 3.97 -14.31 8.54
C ARG A 196 3.50 -13.62 7.26
N PRO A 197 3.89 -12.37 7.02
CA PRO A 197 3.74 -11.75 5.71
C PRO A 197 4.33 -12.62 4.60
N ASN A 198 3.73 -12.57 3.41
CA ASN A 198 4.04 -13.42 2.25
C ASN A 198 3.75 -14.92 2.42
N GLN A 199 3.00 -15.30 3.44
CA GLN A 199 2.57 -16.68 3.64
C GLN A 199 1.14 -16.86 3.14
N THR A 200 0.88 -17.94 2.41
CA THR A 200 -0.48 -18.32 2.00
C THR A 200 -1.24 -18.94 3.16
N VAL A 201 -2.53 -18.66 3.22
CA VAL A 201 -3.47 -19.20 4.19
C VAL A 201 -4.66 -19.84 3.47
N GLN A 202 -5.30 -20.82 4.11
CA GLN A 202 -6.49 -21.47 3.58
C GLN A 202 -7.72 -21.12 4.41
N ALA A 203 -8.89 -21.08 3.78
CA ALA A 203 -10.17 -20.86 4.46
C ALA A 203 -10.34 -21.81 5.67
N GLY A 204 -10.68 -21.26 6.83
CA GLY A 204 -10.81 -22.01 8.08
C GLY A 204 -9.50 -22.34 8.80
N GLN A 205 -8.34 -22.03 8.23
CA GLN A 205 -7.05 -22.22 8.91
C GLN A 205 -6.99 -21.31 10.14
N VAL A 206 -6.60 -21.86 11.30
CA VAL A 206 -6.28 -21.06 12.49
C VAL A 206 -4.95 -20.36 12.25
N ILE A 207 -4.97 -19.06 12.24
CA ILE A 207 -3.81 -18.20 11.93
C ILE A 207 -3.26 -17.47 13.15
N GLY A 208 -3.93 -17.60 14.29
CA GLY A 208 -3.48 -17.06 15.57
C GLY A 208 -4.53 -17.20 16.64
N GLU A 209 -4.15 -16.84 17.86
CA GLU A 209 -4.99 -16.88 19.04
C GLU A 209 -4.81 -15.61 19.88
N ILE A 210 -5.88 -15.21 20.56
CA ILE A 210 -5.82 -14.17 21.59
C ILE A 210 -5.97 -14.89 22.93
N CYS A 211 -5.01 -14.66 23.82
CA CYS A 211 -4.98 -15.28 25.14
C CYS A 211 -5.10 -14.20 26.24
N ASP A 212 -5.51 -14.64 27.44
CA ASP A 212 -5.31 -13.82 28.64
C ASP A 212 -3.83 -13.87 29.10
N ILE A 213 -3.50 -13.12 30.15
CA ILE A 213 -2.13 -13.06 30.69
C ILE A 213 -1.68 -14.39 31.33
N TYR A 214 -2.55 -15.35 31.50
CA TYR A 214 -2.26 -16.70 32.04
C TYR A 214 -2.14 -17.76 30.95
N GLY A 215 -2.37 -17.36 29.67
CA GLY A 215 -2.30 -18.24 28.50
C GLY A 215 -3.61 -18.96 28.18
N ASN A 216 -4.73 -18.64 28.83
CA ASN A 216 -6.01 -19.20 28.45
C ASN A 216 -6.50 -18.57 27.15
N ILE A 217 -6.91 -19.38 26.18
CA ILE A 217 -7.39 -18.92 24.88
C ILE A 217 -8.74 -18.22 25.05
N LEU A 218 -8.81 -16.96 24.67
CA LEU A 218 -10.01 -16.14 24.64
C LEU A 218 -10.69 -16.14 23.26
N GLU A 219 -9.88 -16.25 22.19
CA GLU A 219 -10.36 -16.22 20.81
C GLU A 219 -9.39 -16.98 19.91
N LYS A 220 -9.94 -17.75 18.95
CA LYS A 220 -9.19 -18.29 17.80
C LYS A 220 -9.49 -17.47 16.56
N VAL A 221 -8.45 -16.97 15.92
CA VAL A 221 -8.56 -16.17 14.70
C VAL A 221 -8.33 -17.10 13.52
N THR A 222 -9.30 -17.15 12.59
CA THR A 222 -9.25 -18.03 11.42
C THR A 222 -9.31 -17.22 10.12
N ALA A 223 -8.61 -17.71 9.09
CA ALA A 223 -8.72 -17.15 7.76
C ALA A 223 -10.14 -17.34 7.21
N LYS A 224 -10.71 -16.30 6.59
CA LYS A 224 -12.06 -16.32 6.03
C LYS A 224 -12.11 -17.08 4.70
N GLU A 225 -11.08 -16.94 3.89
CA GLU A 225 -10.91 -17.55 2.59
C GLU A 225 -9.43 -17.73 2.27
N ASP A 226 -9.11 -18.43 1.18
CA ASP A 226 -7.74 -18.61 0.71
C ASP A 226 -7.12 -17.27 0.30
N GLY A 227 -5.85 -17.06 0.65
CA GLY A 227 -5.19 -15.81 0.31
C GLY A 227 -3.74 -15.73 0.73
N LEU A 228 -3.16 -14.54 0.55
CA LEU A 228 -1.77 -14.22 0.90
C LEU A 228 -1.74 -13.14 1.98
N VAL A 229 -1.01 -13.37 3.06
CA VAL A 229 -0.85 -12.37 4.13
C VAL A 229 -0.05 -11.18 3.61
N LEU A 230 -0.67 -10.01 3.51
CA LEU A 230 -0.02 -8.76 3.13
C LEU A 230 0.66 -8.11 4.32
N TYR A 231 -0.06 -7.95 5.42
CA TYR A 231 0.52 -7.44 6.64
C TYR A 231 -0.01 -8.16 7.88
N GLN A 232 0.73 -8.01 8.97
CA GLN A 232 0.48 -8.64 10.27
C GLN A 232 0.77 -7.63 11.38
N LYS A 233 -0.12 -7.57 12.38
CA LYS A 233 0.11 -6.83 13.62
C LYS A 233 1.26 -7.47 14.41
N ALA A 234 2.28 -6.69 14.74
CA ALA A 234 3.52 -7.12 15.36
C ALA A 234 3.62 -6.72 16.85
N THR A 235 2.51 -6.58 17.54
CA THR A 235 2.47 -6.30 18.99
C THR A 235 1.91 -7.49 19.76
N LEU A 236 2.35 -7.63 21.02
CA LEU A 236 1.81 -8.66 21.90
C LEU A 236 0.40 -8.29 22.40
N VAL A 237 0.16 -7.02 22.71
CA VAL A 237 -1.11 -6.57 23.28
C VAL A 237 -1.98 -6.00 22.17
N VAL A 238 -3.23 -6.48 22.11
CA VAL A 238 -4.25 -5.99 21.16
C VAL A 238 -5.54 -5.65 21.90
N HIS A 239 -6.26 -4.67 21.37
CA HIS A 239 -7.57 -4.25 21.88
C HIS A 239 -8.68 -4.69 20.93
N GLN A 240 -9.83 -5.01 21.49
CA GLN A 240 -11.02 -5.38 20.71
C GLN A 240 -11.26 -4.37 19.58
N GLY A 241 -11.48 -4.89 18.37
CA GLY A 241 -11.70 -4.11 17.15
C GLY A 241 -10.44 -3.77 16.37
N GLU A 242 -9.23 -3.98 16.93
CA GLU A 242 -8.00 -3.75 16.16
C GLU A 242 -7.84 -4.77 15.04
N VAL A 243 -7.25 -4.29 13.94
CA VAL A 243 -6.88 -5.14 12.81
C VAL A 243 -5.63 -5.93 13.15
N LEU A 244 -5.68 -7.25 12.96
CA LEU A 244 -4.59 -8.19 13.22
C LEU A 244 -3.81 -8.54 11.95
N LEU A 245 -4.54 -8.74 10.85
CA LEU A 245 -3.96 -9.09 9.55
C LEU A 245 -4.76 -8.47 8.40
N ALA A 246 -4.07 -8.24 7.28
CA ALA A 246 -4.69 -8.09 5.97
C ALA A 246 -4.27 -9.27 5.09
N VAL A 247 -5.24 -9.88 4.43
CA VAL A 247 -5.03 -11.00 3.53
C VAL A 247 -5.56 -10.63 2.16
N ALA A 248 -4.68 -10.66 1.15
CA ALA A 248 -5.06 -10.48 -0.24
C ALA A 248 -5.68 -11.76 -0.77
N SER A 249 -6.77 -11.63 -1.49
CA SER A 249 -7.49 -12.71 -2.13
C SER A 249 -7.82 -12.36 -3.59
N LYS A 250 -8.42 -13.29 -4.32
CA LYS A 250 -8.94 -13.07 -5.67
C LYS A 250 -10.43 -13.22 -5.67
N LYS A 251 -11.13 -12.33 -6.35
CA LYS A 251 -12.57 -12.48 -6.53
C LYS A 251 -12.91 -13.78 -7.23
N PRO A 252 -13.97 -14.46 -6.83
CA PRO A 252 -14.46 -15.63 -7.56
C PRO A 252 -14.69 -15.27 -9.04
N GLY A 253 -13.99 -15.95 -9.96
CA GLY A 253 -14.09 -15.73 -11.40
C GLY A 253 -12.98 -14.89 -12.06
N SER A 254 -12.04 -14.29 -11.31
CA SER A 254 -10.92 -13.50 -11.85
C SER A 254 -9.79 -14.35 -12.50
N TYR A 255 -9.96 -15.65 -12.61
CA TYR A 255 -8.92 -16.59 -13.07
C TYR A 255 -8.71 -16.68 -14.60
N GLN A 256 -9.18 -15.71 -15.43
CA GLN A 256 -9.16 -15.87 -16.89
C GLN A 256 -8.47 -14.75 -17.68
N THR A 257 -7.23 -14.34 -17.39
CA THR A 257 -6.51 -13.49 -18.36
C THR A 257 -5.03 -13.80 -18.58
N SER A 258 -4.42 -14.78 -17.92
CA SER A 258 -2.97 -15.02 -18.07
C SER A 258 -2.57 -16.33 -18.79
N GLU A 259 -3.50 -17.14 -19.31
CA GLU A 259 -3.16 -18.41 -19.99
C GLU A 259 -3.44 -18.43 -21.51
N ARG A 260 -3.79 -17.31 -22.15
CA ARG A 260 -4.13 -17.30 -23.58
C ARG A 260 -3.06 -16.81 -24.55
N GLU A 261 -1.87 -16.42 -24.09
CA GLU A 261 -0.79 -15.96 -25.00
C GLU A 261 0.46 -16.85 -25.04
N ALA A 262 0.37 -18.11 -24.61
CA ALA A 262 1.51 -19.04 -24.65
C ALA A 262 1.37 -20.15 -25.70
N HIS A 263 0.39 -20.07 -26.62
CA HIS A 263 0.28 -21.01 -27.75
C HIS A 263 -0.25 -20.26 -28.98
N ASP A 264 0.68 -19.69 -29.75
CA ASP A 264 0.71 -19.64 -31.21
C ASP A 264 2.13 -19.32 -31.69
#